data_b4b1f93717d4b2d59bcd67d8f9121277
#
_entry.id   b4b1f93717d4b2d59bcd67d8f9121277
#
_cell.length_a   1.000
_cell.length_b   1.000
_cell.length_c   1.000
_cell.angle_alpha   90.00
_cell.angle_beta   90.00
_cell.angle_gamma   90.00
#
_symmetry.space_group_name_H-M   'P 1'
#
loop_
_entity.id
_entity.type
_entity.pdbx_description
1 polymer ?
#
loop_
_entity_poly.entity_id
_entity_poly.type
_entity_poly.pdbx_seq_one_letter_code
_entity_poly.pdbx_strand_id
1 'polypeptide(L)'
;SYNDYARGAEQETMFCGIVDINRYPKFSYYMMQSMRDKGIFQPGLYDGPMVFIASQNTASRYVSSVNEITVFSNCDEVRLFRNHHLIGKQMRKERTPLYRSIVEKGGSPCYVFNAGTYEAGELVAEGIVDGKVVATHSVRTPEQPRQVKIWLKEENIQPVADGSDMIPVYFKVCDSNGTLVNTSDVQIHISVSGEGSLIGDGIERIGINPQLVEGGVGYALIRTTCRPGKIHISVTADGLRGDTREIVTRRYDGVFVPEGYHVPYSGDEEEGVVVTATAWENVIRTKTPLKVVRVEATSEQK
;
A
#
# COMPACT_ATOMS: atom_id res chain seq x y z
N SER A 1 -6.60 8.30 -11.67
CA SER A 1 -5.22 8.26 -11.18
C SER A 1 -4.91 6.93 -10.51
N TYR A 2 -3.66 6.46 -10.58
CA TYR A 2 -3.28 5.23 -9.88
C TYR A 2 -3.17 5.48 -8.37
N ASN A 3 -2.47 6.53 -7.98
CA ASN A 3 -2.32 6.91 -6.57
C ASN A 3 -2.78 8.34 -6.32
N ASP A 4 -3.05 8.64 -5.06
CA ASP A 4 -3.16 10.01 -4.59
C ASP A 4 -1.83 10.75 -4.78
N TYR A 5 -1.86 12.04 -4.96
CA TYR A 5 -0.66 12.83 -5.20
C TYR A 5 -0.79 14.24 -4.60
N ALA A 6 0.36 14.82 -4.24
CA ALA A 6 0.43 16.19 -3.78
C ALA A 6 0.14 17.17 -4.92
N ARG A 7 -0.63 18.21 -4.66
CA ARG A 7 -1.01 19.22 -5.64
C ARG A 7 -0.94 20.63 -5.07
N GLY A 8 0.20 21.29 -5.31
CA GLY A 8 0.37 22.71 -5.07
C GLY A 8 0.14 23.19 -3.63
N ALA A 9 0.17 24.51 -3.44
CA ALA A 9 0.17 25.13 -2.12
C ALA A 9 -1.19 25.13 -1.40
N GLU A 10 -2.30 25.02 -2.12
CA GLU A 10 -3.64 25.13 -1.52
C GLU A 10 -4.30 23.79 -1.22
N GLN A 11 -3.83 22.72 -1.85
CA GLN A 11 -4.39 21.39 -1.66
C GLN A 11 -3.28 20.37 -1.56
N GLU A 12 -2.98 19.94 -0.34
CA GLU A 12 -1.85 19.08 -0.03
C GLU A 12 -1.95 17.70 -0.67
N THR A 13 -3.14 17.14 -0.76
CA THR A 13 -3.34 15.80 -1.35
C THR A 13 -4.62 15.74 -2.18
N MET A 14 -4.49 15.23 -3.40
CA MET A 14 -5.61 14.86 -4.25
C MET A 14 -5.97 13.40 -4.04
N PHE A 15 -7.15 13.14 -3.50
CA PHE A 15 -7.64 11.80 -3.13
C PHE A 15 -8.30 11.03 -4.29
N CYS A 16 -7.82 11.19 -5.51
CA CYS A 16 -8.42 10.58 -6.70
C CYS A 16 -7.77 9.25 -7.12
N GLY A 17 -6.80 8.76 -6.37
CA GLY A 17 -6.12 7.49 -6.64
C GLY A 17 -6.94 6.27 -6.24
N ILE A 18 -6.64 5.12 -6.84
CA ILE A 18 -7.14 3.81 -6.40
C ILE A 18 -6.34 3.25 -5.23
N VAL A 19 -5.14 3.79 -5.00
CA VAL A 19 -4.33 3.64 -3.80
C VAL A 19 -4.05 5.02 -3.22
N ASP A 20 -3.72 5.09 -1.93
CA ASP A 20 -3.30 6.34 -1.30
C ASP A 20 -1.88 6.78 -1.71
N ILE A 21 -1.40 7.89 -1.15
CA ILE A 21 -0.05 8.40 -1.42
C ILE A 21 1.05 7.41 -1.00
N ASN A 22 0.79 6.58 -0.01
CA ASN A 22 1.70 5.55 0.51
C ASN A 22 1.52 4.19 -0.17
N ARG A 23 0.72 4.12 -1.26
CA ARG A 23 0.38 2.89 -1.99
C ARG A 23 -0.51 1.91 -1.20
N TYR A 24 -1.15 2.36 -0.13
CA TYR A 24 -2.14 1.55 0.56
C TYR A 24 -3.42 1.44 -0.30
N PRO A 25 -3.95 0.23 -0.54
CA PRO A 25 -5.09 0.05 -1.43
C PRO A 25 -6.38 0.57 -0.81
N LYS A 26 -7.14 1.35 -1.57
CA LYS A 26 -8.50 1.79 -1.26
C LYS A 26 -9.54 0.79 -1.74
N PHE A 27 -10.81 0.99 -1.40
CA PHE A 27 -11.90 0.14 -1.89
C PHE A 27 -11.96 0.09 -3.42
N SER A 28 -11.66 1.20 -4.10
CA SER A 28 -11.58 1.27 -5.56
C SER A 28 -10.51 0.35 -6.16
N TYR A 29 -9.41 0.08 -5.46
CA TYR A 29 -8.41 -0.90 -5.88
C TYR A 29 -9.01 -2.31 -6.01
N TYR A 30 -9.73 -2.74 -4.99
CA TYR A 30 -10.38 -4.06 -4.97
C TYR A 30 -11.55 -4.14 -5.96
N MET A 31 -12.26 -3.03 -6.19
CA MET A 31 -13.25 -2.95 -7.24
C MET A 31 -12.62 -3.19 -8.62
N MET A 32 -11.50 -2.52 -8.92
CA MET A 32 -10.77 -2.73 -10.18
C MET A 32 -10.23 -4.16 -10.30
N GLN A 33 -9.72 -4.71 -9.19
CA GLN A 33 -9.26 -6.10 -9.16
C GLN A 33 -10.38 -7.09 -9.48
N SER A 34 -11.60 -6.85 -8.97
CA SER A 34 -12.77 -7.71 -9.22
C SER A 34 -13.33 -7.64 -10.64
N MET A 35 -12.86 -6.70 -11.46
CA MET A 35 -13.23 -6.62 -12.88
C MET A 35 -12.46 -7.61 -13.77
N ARG A 36 -11.43 -8.25 -13.24
CA ARG A 36 -10.59 -9.19 -13.98
C ARG A 36 -11.28 -10.54 -14.16
N ASP A 37 -10.84 -11.25 -15.18
CA ASP A 37 -11.24 -12.62 -15.37
C ASP A 37 -10.70 -13.50 -14.23
N LYS A 38 -11.57 -14.30 -13.63
CA LYS A 38 -11.24 -15.23 -12.54
C LYS A 38 -10.28 -16.36 -12.98
N GLY A 39 -10.18 -16.61 -14.28
CA GLY A 39 -9.24 -17.58 -14.86
C GLY A 39 -7.81 -17.05 -15.00
N ILE A 40 -7.58 -15.76 -14.82
CA ILE A 40 -6.24 -15.18 -14.90
C ILE A 40 -5.56 -15.36 -13.55
N PHE A 41 -4.54 -16.19 -13.54
CA PHE A 41 -3.64 -16.33 -12.40
C PHE A 41 -2.24 -15.83 -12.81
N GLN A 42 -1.75 -14.83 -12.09
CA GLN A 42 -0.39 -14.33 -12.24
C GLN A 42 0.17 -14.10 -10.84
N PRO A 43 1.09 -14.96 -10.35
CA PRO A 43 1.63 -14.88 -9.00
C PRO A 43 2.11 -13.48 -8.63
N GLY A 44 1.68 -12.99 -7.46
CA GLY A 44 2.02 -11.65 -6.97
C GLY A 44 1.24 -10.50 -7.60
N LEU A 45 0.45 -10.75 -8.65
CA LEU A 45 -0.38 -9.73 -9.31
C LEU A 45 -1.86 -10.10 -9.32
N TYR A 46 -2.19 -11.36 -9.57
CA TYR A 46 -3.56 -11.86 -9.70
C TYR A 46 -3.68 -13.27 -9.14
N ASP A 47 -4.45 -13.41 -8.10
CA ASP A 47 -4.63 -14.68 -7.41
C ASP A 47 -5.89 -15.45 -7.85
N GLY A 48 -6.41 -15.15 -9.06
CA GLY A 48 -7.59 -15.81 -9.62
C GLY A 48 -8.90 -15.29 -9.04
N PRO A 49 -9.81 -16.17 -8.56
CA PRO A 49 -11.08 -15.76 -7.95
C PRO A 49 -10.86 -14.91 -6.71
N MET A 50 -11.66 -13.83 -6.58
CA MET A 50 -11.58 -12.95 -5.42
C MET A 50 -12.97 -12.52 -4.94
N VAL A 51 -13.05 -12.21 -3.64
CA VAL A 51 -14.19 -11.56 -3.01
C VAL A 51 -13.67 -10.56 -1.98
N PHE A 52 -14.29 -9.39 -1.88
CA PHE A 52 -13.87 -8.33 -0.97
C PHE A 52 -15.08 -7.55 -0.45
N ILE A 53 -15.25 -7.47 0.86
CA ILE A 53 -16.28 -6.67 1.51
C ILE A 53 -15.81 -5.22 1.55
N ALA A 54 -16.47 -4.33 0.82
CA ALA A 54 -16.19 -2.90 0.79
C ALA A 54 -16.95 -2.17 1.91
N SER A 55 -16.69 -2.60 3.14
CA SER A 55 -17.23 -2.02 4.37
C SER A 55 -16.20 -2.15 5.47
N GLN A 56 -16.13 -1.14 6.33
CA GLN A 56 -15.27 -1.19 7.52
C GLN A 56 -15.95 -1.88 8.71
N ASN A 57 -17.23 -2.21 8.59
CA ASN A 57 -18.06 -2.82 9.63
C ASN A 57 -17.96 -2.10 10.99
N THR A 58 -17.97 -0.76 10.96
CA THR A 58 -17.94 0.09 12.15
C THR A 58 -19.19 0.96 12.23
N ALA A 59 -19.69 1.17 13.43
CA ALA A 59 -20.70 2.19 13.69
C ALA A 59 -20.03 3.56 13.62
N SER A 60 -20.32 4.32 12.57
CA SER A 60 -19.94 5.73 12.49
C SER A 60 -21.11 6.59 12.96
N ARG A 61 -20.83 7.71 13.65
CA ARG A 61 -21.86 8.70 14.01
C ARG A 61 -22.60 9.27 12.78
N TYR A 62 -22.00 9.16 11.61
CA TYR A 62 -22.55 9.64 10.34
C TYR A 62 -23.33 8.58 9.57
N VAL A 63 -23.23 7.32 9.99
CA VAL A 63 -23.88 6.19 9.35
C VAL A 63 -24.70 5.46 10.41
N SER A 64 -25.82 6.06 10.79
CA SER A 64 -26.73 5.50 11.79
C SER A 64 -27.45 4.25 11.30
N SER A 65 -27.45 3.99 9.98
CA SER A 65 -28.04 2.80 9.38
C SER A 65 -27.33 2.48 8.07
N VAL A 66 -26.36 1.58 8.10
CA VAL A 66 -25.83 0.97 6.86
C VAL A 66 -26.81 -0.14 6.50
N ASN A 67 -27.76 0.17 5.66
CA ASN A 67 -28.71 -0.83 5.15
C ASN A 67 -28.08 -1.68 4.04
N GLU A 68 -26.99 -1.18 3.42
CA GLU A 68 -26.39 -1.83 2.27
C GLU A 68 -24.90 -2.14 2.51
N ILE A 69 -24.53 -3.36 2.23
CA ILE A 69 -23.13 -3.80 2.24
C ILE A 69 -22.74 -4.16 0.82
N THR A 70 -21.72 -3.47 0.30
CA THR A 70 -21.17 -3.75 -1.02
C THR A 70 -20.04 -4.77 -0.91
N VAL A 71 -20.10 -5.78 -1.78
CA VAL A 71 -19.05 -6.79 -1.95
C VAL A 71 -18.57 -6.77 -3.39
N PHE A 72 -17.27 -6.66 -3.60
CA PHE A 72 -16.64 -6.77 -4.92
C PHE A 72 -16.21 -8.21 -5.15
N SER A 73 -16.49 -8.75 -6.33
CA SER A 73 -16.08 -10.11 -6.67
C SER A 73 -16.10 -10.38 -8.17
N ASN A 74 -15.20 -11.24 -8.64
CA ASN A 74 -15.22 -11.83 -9.98
C ASN A 74 -15.81 -13.25 -10.00
N CYS A 75 -16.30 -13.76 -8.87
CA CYS A 75 -16.96 -15.06 -8.74
C CYS A 75 -18.36 -15.07 -9.35
N ASP A 76 -18.94 -16.25 -9.57
CA ASP A 76 -20.26 -16.41 -10.18
C ASP A 76 -21.39 -16.17 -9.19
N GLU A 77 -21.20 -16.51 -7.92
CA GLU A 77 -22.12 -16.27 -6.82
C GLU A 77 -21.35 -15.69 -5.63
N VAL A 78 -21.98 -14.80 -4.90
CA VAL A 78 -21.50 -14.31 -3.60
C VAL A 78 -22.55 -14.58 -2.53
N ARG A 79 -22.12 -15.10 -1.40
CA ARG A 79 -22.89 -15.21 -0.16
C ARG A 79 -22.33 -14.28 0.88
N LEU A 80 -23.19 -13.58 1.59
CA LEU A 80 -22.80 -12.70 2.69
C LEU A 80 -23.44 -13.18 3.98
N PHE A 81 -22.60 -13.31 5.01
CA PHE A 81 -23.01 -13.72 6.35
C PHE A 81 -22.70 -12.60 7.36
N ARG A 82 -23.52 -12.48 8.39
CA ARG A 82 -23.26 -11.69 9.60
C ARG A 82 -23.38 -12.61 10.80
N ASN A 83 -22.35 -12.66 11.64
CA ASN A 83 -22.35 -13.48 12.86
C ASN A 83 -22.81 -14.93 12.58
N HIS A 84 -22.30 -15.52 11.48
CA HIS A 84 -22.64 -16.86 10.97
C HIS A 84 -24.07 -17.01 10.38
N HIS A 85 -24.89 -15.97 10.38
CA HIS A 85 -26.22 -15.98 9.76
C HIS A 85 -26.16 -15.46 8.32
N LEU A 86 -26.74 -16.19 7.39
CA LEU A 86 -26.81 -15.79 5.98
C LEU A 86 -27.69 -14.54 5.84
N ILE A 87 -27.08 -13.41 5.39
CA ILE A 87 -27.81 -12.20 5.00
C ILE A 87 -28.47 -12.42 3.64
N GLY A 88 -27.72 -12.98 2.69
CA GLY A 88 -28.22 -13.21 1.35
C GLY A 88 -27.19 -13.85 0.43
N LYS A 89 -27.67 -14.20 -0.76
CA LYS A 89 -26.85 -14.68 -1.87
C LYS A 89 -27.23 -13.95 -3.15
N GLN A 90 -26.28 -13.70 -4.00
CA GLN A 90 -26.50 -13.08 -5.30
C GLN A 90 -25.68 -13.75 -6.38
N MET A 91 -26.32 -13.99 -7.53
CA MET A 91 -25.67 -14.49 -8.73
C MET A 91 -25.16 -13.32 -9.58
N ARG A 92 -24.05 -13.54 -10.29
CA ARG A 92 -23.43 -12.50 -11.13
C ARG A 92 -24.41 -11.86 -12.13
N LYS A 93 -25.26 -12.63 -12.74
CA LYS A 93 -26.28 -12.19 -13.71
C LYS A 93 -27.44 -11.40 -13.09
N GLU A 94 -27.65 -11.52 -11.79
CA GLU A 94 -28.75 -10.89 -11.05
C GLU A 94 -28.40 -9.51 -10.52
N ARG A 95 -27.13 -9.08 -10.73
CA ARG A 95 -26.64 -7.81 -10.20
C ARG A 95 -27.14 -6.61 -11.00
N THR A 96 -27.51 -5.57 -10.29
CA THR A 96 -27.81 -4.27 -10.90
C THR A 96 -26.52 -3.67 -11.49
N PRO A 97 -26.44 -3.41 -12.81
CA PRO A 97 -25.25 -2.84 -13.40
C PRO A 97 -25.11 -1.38 -12.96
N LEU A 98 -24.11 -1.09 -12.12
CA LEU A 98 -23.71 0.28 -11.78
C LEU A 98 -23.12 1.00 -13.01
N TYR A 99 -22.50 0.28 -13.93
CA TYR A 99 -21.86 0.81 -15.13
C TYR A 99 -22.19 -0.06 -16.33
N ARG A 100 -23.24 0.27 -17.05
CA ARG A 100 -23.67 -0.49 -18.25
C ARG A 100 -22.58 -0.61 -19.33
N SER A 101 -21.76 0.41 -19.51
CA SER A 101 -20.75 0.46 -20.59
C SER A 101 -19.54 -0.46 -20.36
N ILE A 102 -19.26 -0.85 -19.14
CA ILE A 102 -18.14 -1.75 -18.80
C ILE A 102 -18.62 -3.20 -18.70
N VAL A 103 -19.92 -3.44 -18.72
CA VAL A 103 -20.54 -4.64 -18.18
C VAL A 103 -21.23 -5.50 -19.25
N GLU A 104 -21.23 -5.08 -20.52
CA GLU A 104 -22.01 -5.79 -21.56
C GLU A 104 -21.61 -7.25 -21.77
N LYS A 105 -20.47 -7.70 -21.24
CA LYS A 105 -20.00 -9.08 -21.36
C LYS A 105 -19.81 -9.85 -20.05
N GLY A 106 -19.93 -9.24 -18.87
CA GLY A 106 -19.53 -9.93 -17.64
C GLY A 106 -20.32 -9.67 -16.37
N GLY A 107 -21.31 -8.82 -16.36
CA GLY A 107 -22.04 -8.41 -15.14
C GLY A 107 -21.22 -7.48 -14.23
N SER A 108 -21.87 -6.72 -13.35
CA SER A 108 -21.17 -5.81 -12.42
C SER A 108 -20.32 -6.59 -11.41
N PRO A 109 -19.13 -6.14 -11.05
CA PRO A 109 -18.32 -6.71 -9.97
C PRO A 109 -18.89 -6.37 -8.58
N CYS A 110 -19.92 -5.54 -8.49
CA CYS A 110 -20.51 -5.08 -7.24
C CYS A 110 -21.76 -5.89 -6.90
N TYR A 111 -21.74 -6.50 -5.73
CA TYR A 111 -22.87 -7.18 -5.12
C TYR A 111 -23.33 -6.33 -3.93
N VAL A 112 -24.58 -5.90 -3.93
CA VAL A 112 -25.12 -5.02 -2.88
C VAL A 112 -26.16 -5.81 -2.08
N PHE A 113 -25.90 -5.98 -0.78
CA PHE A 113 -26.75 -6.71 0.13
C PHE A 113 -27.45 -5.74 1.09
N ASN A 114 -28.76 -5.86 1.20
CA ASN A 114 -29.49 -5.19 2.27
C ASN A 114 -29.26 -5.97 3.58
N ALA A 115 -28.46 -5.41 4.45
CA ALA A 115 -28.06 -6.03 5.70
C ALA A 115 -28.88 -5.51 6.90
N GLY A 116 -29.91 -4.68 6.66
CA GLY A 116 -30.68 -4.06 7.72
C GLY A 116 -29.87 -3.10 8.58
N THR A 117 -30.30 -2.90 9.83
CA THR A 117 -29.59 -2.04 10.78
C THR A 117 -28.18 -2.57 11.07
N TYR A 118 -27.25 -1.65 11.33
CA TYR A 118 -25.91 -2.02 11.78
C TYR A 118 -25.97 -2.89 13.04
N GLU A 119 -25.21 -3.95 13.02
CA GLU A 119 -25.02 -4.88 14.13
C GLU A 119 -23.53 -5.20 14.24
N ALA A 120 -22.98 -5.08 15.44
CA ALA A 120 -21.58 -5.40 15.70
C ALA A 120 -21.30 -6.90 15.52
N GLY A 121 -20.09 -7.22 15.09
CA GLY A 121 -19.67 -8.59 14.90
C GLY A 121 -18.86 -8.79 13.61
N GLU A 122 -18.99 -9.95 13.02
CA GLU A 122 -18.25 -10.34 11.84
C GLU A 122 -19.14 -10.43 10.61
N LEU A 123 -18.68 -9.82 9.51
CA LEU A 123 -19.21 -10.06 8.17
C LEU A 123 -18.25 -11.01 7.44
N VAL A 124 -18.79 -12.02 6.82
CA VAL A 124 -18.03 -12.98 5.98
C VAL A 124 -18.67 -13.02 4.61
N ALA A 125 -17.90 -12.79 3.57
CA ALA A 125 -18.32 -12.99 2.19
C ALA A 125 -17.61 -14.21 1.60
N GLU A 126 -18.37 -15.08 0.96
CA GLU A 126 -17.88 -16.23 0.21
C GLU A 126 -18.09 -16.02 -1.28
N GLY A 127 -17.04 -16.19 -2.06
CA GLY A 127 -17.09 -16.22 -3.52
C GLY A 127 -17.17 -17.65 -4.02
N ILE A 128 -18.16 -17.94 -4.85
CA ILE A 128 -18.43 -19.27 -5.35
C ILE A 128 -18.24 -19.34 -6.86
N VAL A 129 -17.55 -20.37 -7.32
CA VAL A 129 -17.38 -20.74 -8.74
C VAL A 129 -17.68 -22.23 -8.86
N ASP A 130 -18.50 -22.61 -9.83
CA ASP A 130 -18.92 -23.99 -10.07
C ASP A 130 -19.43 -24.69 -8.79
N GLY A 131 -20.20 -23.96 -7.97
CA GLY A 131 -20.81 -24.46 -6.75
C GLY A 131 -19.84 -24.61 -5.56
N LYS A 132 -18.56 -24.29 -5.70
CA LYS A 132 -17.53 -24.40 -4.65
C LYS A 132 -17.12 -23.02 -4.15
N VAL A 133 -16.91 -22.89 -2.84
CA VAL A 133 -16.29 -21.70 -2.26
C VAL A 133 -14.82 -21.68 -2.67
N VAL A 134 -14.40 -20.62 -3.38
CA VAL A 134 -13.05 -20.46 -3.91
C VAL A 134 -12.33 -19.24 -3.34
N ALA A 135 -13.06 -18.31 -2.74
CA ALA A 135 -12.51 -17.13 -2.10
C ALA A 135 -13.38 -16.76 -0.88
N THR A 136 -12.73 -16.21 0.15
CA THR A 136 -13.40 -15.74 1.36
C THR A 136 -12.75 -14.43 1.82
N HIS A 137 -13.57 -13.49 2.25
CA HIS A 137 -13.10 -12.27 2.91
C HIS A 137 -13.95 -11.98 4.13
N SER A 138 -13.32 -11.58 5.22
CA SER A 138 -14.03 -11.20 6.43
C SER A 138 -13.62 -9.82 6.92
N VAL A 139 -14.59 -9.11 7.50
CA VAL A 139 -14.38 -7.86 8.25
C VAL A 139 -15.09 -7.96 9.58
N ARG A 140 -14.41 -7.51 10.63
CA ARG A 140 -14.94 -7.57 11.99
C ARG A 140 -15.06 -6.16 12.55
N THR A 141 -16.09 -5.93 13.34
CA THR A 141 -16.17 -4.71 14.15
C THR A 141 -14.99 -4.67 15.11
N PRO A 142 -14.15 -3.62 15.08
CA PRO A 142 -13.03 -3.52 15.99
C PRO A 142 -13.50 -3.22 17.42
N GLU A 143 -12.76 -3.74 18.37
CA GLU A 143 -12.83 -3.37 19.77
C GLU A 143 -11.92 -2.17 20.08
N GLN A 144 -11.67 -1.89 21.37
CA GLN A 144 -10.74 -0.84 21.77
C GLN A 144 -9.30 -1.14 21.32
N PRO A 145 -8.52 -0.12 20.94
CA PRO A 145 -7.11 -0.30 20.56
C PRO A 145 -6.32 -0.98 21.68
N ARG A 146 -5.45 -1.92 21.35
CA ARG A 146 -4.61 -2.67 22.31
C ARG A 146 -3.17 -2.83 21.87
N GLN A 147 -2.91 -2.73 20.58
CA GLN A 147 -1.58 -2.99 20.04
C GLN A 147 -1.33 -2.23 18.73
N VAL A 148 -0.07 -1.95 18.48
CA VAL A 148 0.41 -1.53 17.15
C VAL A 148 1.11 -2.71 16.52
N LYS A 149 0.85 -2.99 15.25
CA LYS A 149 1.46 -4.08 14.47
C LYS A 149 2.22 -3.53 13.28
N ILE A 150 3.42 -4.03 13.08
CA ILE A 150 4.20 -3.79 11.86
C ILE A 150 3.69 -4.75 10.78
N TRP A 151 3.40 -4.20 9.61
CA TRP A 151 3.00 -4.97 8.45
C TRP A 151 3.87 -4.59 7.25
N LEU A 152 4.47 -5.60 6.63
CA LEU A 152 5.20 -5.47 5.39
C LEU A 152 4.32 -5.99 4.26
N LYS A 153 4.24 -5.26 3.16
CA LYS A 153 3.43 -5.67 2.01
C LYS A 153 3.93 -6.99 1.41
N GLU A 154 5.24 -7.20 1.48
CA GLU A 154 5.92 -8.42 1.04
C GLU A 154 6.73 -8.97 2.20
N GLU A 155 6.28 -10.06 2.81
CA GLU A 155 6.94 -10.63 3.98
C GLU A 155 8.32 -11.26 3.68
N ASN A 156 8.55 -11.63 2.42
CA ASN A 156 9.81 -12.27 1.96
C ASN A 156 10.73 -11.29 1.23
N ILE A 157 10.59 -10.02 1.47
CA ILE A 157 11.46 -8.99 0.89
C ILE A 157 12.90 -9.23 1.33
N GLN A 158 13.82 -9.28 0.36
CA GLN A 158 15.26 -9.24 0.61
C GLN A 158 15.84 -7.96 0.00
N PRO A 159 15.77 -6.84 0.72
CA PRO A 159 16.26 -5.58 0.22
C PRO A 159 17.78 -5.64 0.00
N VAL A 160 18.23 -4.84 -0.95
CA VAL A 160 19.63 -4.79 -1.35
C VAL A 160 20.35 -3.72 -0.54
N ALA A 161 21.55 -4.04 -0.04
CA ALA A 161 22.40 -3.08 0.66
C ALA A 161 23.16 -2.21 -0.34
N ASP A 162 22.45 -1.36 -1.10
CA ASP A 162 23.01 -0.46 -2.12
C ASP A 162 22.94 1.01 -1.74
N GLY A 163 22.41 1.32 -0.55
CA GLY A 163 22.25 2.70 -0.06
C GLY A 163 21.08 3.46 -0.67
N SER A 164 20.32 2.83 -1.57
CA SER A 164 19.20 3.44 -2.27
C SER A 164 17.90 2.62 -2.20
N ASP A 165 17.98 1.35 -1.90
CA ASP A 165 16.80 0.49 -1.83
C ASP A 165 15.89 0.90 -0.67
N MET A 166 14.59 0.98 -0.96
CA MET A 166 13.57 1.52 -0.08
C MET A 166 12.58 0.44 0.37
N ILE A 167 12.39 0.34 1.67
CA ILE A 167 11.48 -0.62 2.29
C ILE A 167 10.25 0.12 2.81
N PRO A 168 9.07 -0.02 2.18
CA PRO A 168 7.83 0.51 2.71
C PRO A 168 7.35 -0.35 3.88
N VAL A 169 7.09 0.30 5.01
CA VAL A 169 6.63 -0.31 6.25
C VAL A 169 5.33 0.33 6.67
N TYR A 170 4.31 -0.47 6.97
CA TYR A 170 3.02 0.00 7.46
C TYR A 170 2.85 -0.39 8.93
N PHE A 171 2.16 0.45 9.66
CA PHE A 171 1.79 0.22 11.05
C PHE A 171 0.27 0.20 11.15
N LYS A 172 -0.27 -0.74 11.90
CA LYS A 172 -1.71 -0.88 12.13
C LYS A 172 -2.00 -0.86 13.61
N VAL A 173 -2.89 0.04 14.01
CA VAL A 173 -3.46 0.01 15.36
C VAL A 173 -4.55 -1.05 15.36
N CYS A 174 -4.40 -2.05 16.22
CA CYS A 174 -5.29 -3.19 16.28
C CYS A 174 -5.86 -3.38 17.69
N ASP A 175 -7.02 -4.02 17.76
CA ASP A 175 -7.58 -4.54 19.00
C ASP A 175 -6.84 -5.80 19.48
N SER A 176 -7.37 -6.45 20.53
CA SER A 176 -6.83 -7.69 21.09
C SER A 176 -6.85 -8.86 20.10
N ASN A 177 -7.79 -8.85 19.15
CA ASN A 177 -8.00 -9.89 18.15
C ASN A 177 -7.17 -9.64 16.87
N GLY A 178 -6.47 -8.51 16.78
CA GLY A 178 -5.72 -8.11 15.59
C GLY A 178 -6.56 -7.39 14.53
N THR A 179 -7.80 -7.04 14.83
CA THR A 179 -8.67 -6.26 13.95
C THR A 179 -8.20 -4.82 13.91
N LEU A 180 -8.08 -4.24 12.72
CA LEU A 180 -7.73 -2.84 12.53
C LEU A 180 -8.76 -1.92 13.19
N VAL A 181 -8.31 -1.05 14.08
CA VAL A 181 -9.14 -0.01 14.70
C VAL A 181 -9.05 1.26 13.87
N ASN A 182 -9.87 1.34 12.86
CA ASN A 182 -9.86 2.42 11.86
C ASN A 182 -10.36 3.78 12.36
N THR A 183 -10.85 3.86 13.58
CA THR A 183 -11.24 5.09 14.27
C THR A 183 -10.15 5.62 15.20
N SER A 184 -8.98 4.95 15.22
CA SER A 184 -7.86 5.35 16.08
C SER A 184 -7.14 6.57 15.51
N ASP A 185 -6.79 7.50 16.40
CA ASP A 185 -6.00 8.70 16.16
C ASP A 185 -4.72 8.73 17.02
N VAL A 186 -4.22 7.57 17.37
CA VAL A 186 -3.06 7.39 18.24
C VAL A 186 -1.78 7.86 17.55
N GLN A 187 -0.89 8.50 18.30
CA GLN A 187 0.48 8.78 17.86
C GLN A 187 1.36 7.54 18.03
N ILE A 188 2.11 7.20 16.99
CA ILE A 188 3.10 6.12 17.01
C ILE A 188 4.52 6.69 16.94
N HIS A 189 5.42 6.05 17.67
CA HIS A 189 6.86 6.30 17.65
C HIS A 189 7.55 5.17 16.91
N ILE A 190 8.39 5.52 15.94
CA ILE A 190 9.11 4.60 15.08
C ILE A 190 10.59 4.70 15.40
N SER A 191 11.23 3.57 15.63
CA SER A 191 12.68 3.48 15.81
C SER A 191 13.26 2.50 14.81
N VAL A 192 14.33 2.93 14.15
CA VAL A 192 15.08 2.12 13.18
C VAL A 192 16.55 2.12 13.59
N SER A 193 17.16 0.94 13.62
CA SER A 193 18.59 0.78 13.93
C SER A 193 19.21 -0.32 13.08
N GLY A 194 20.55 -0.36 13.05
CA GLY A 194 21.31 -1.28 12.20
C GLY A 194 21.55 -0.71 10.80
N GLU A 195 21.48 -1.56 9.77
CA GLU A 195 21.83 -1.20 8.40
C GLU A 195 20.67 -0.58 7.60
N GLY A 196 19.92 0.31 8.26
CA GLY A 196 18.84 1.09 7.66
C GLY A 196 18.58 2.40 8.38
N SER A 197 17.99 3.35 7.68
CA SER A 197 17.62 4.67 8.21
C SER A 197 16.19 5.03 7.85
N LEU A 198 15.46 5.64 8.81
CA LEU A 198 14.15 6.21 8.57
C LEU A 198 14.28 7.41 7.63
N ILE A 199 13.48 7.42 6.57
CA ILE A 199 13.44 8.50 5.59
C ILE A 199 12.23 9.38 5.87
N GLY A 200 12.47 10.68 5.83
CA GLY A 200 11.45 11.71 5.89
C GLY A 200 12.07 13.07 5.61
N ASP A 201 11.28 13.97 5.12
CA ASP A 201 11.68 15.35 4.81
C ASP A 201 11.46 16.31 5.98
N GLY A 202 11.00 15.79 7.13
CA GLY A 202 10.68 16.59 8.30
C GLY A 202 9.40 17.42 8.17
N ILE A 203 8.67 17.28 7.08
CA ILE A 203 7.35 17.87 6.88
C ILE A 203 6.29 16.96 7.50
N GLU A 204 5.23 17.55 8.04
CA GLU A 204 4.22 16.89 8.89
C GLU A 204 3.53 15.62 8.36
N ARG A 205 3.89 15.12 7.18
CA ARG A 205 3.20 14.00 6.54
C ARG A 205 4.09 12.89 6.02
N ILE A 206 5.37 13.14 5.84
CA ILE A 206 6.30 12.12 5.33
C ILE A 206 7.46 12.00 6.29
N GLY A 207 7.54 10.85 6.96
CA GLY A 207 8.63 10.52 7.88
C GLY A 207 8.62 11.30 9.18
N ILE A 208 7.51 11.95 9.54
CA ILE A 208 7.37 12.54 10.86
C ILE A 208 7.41 11.45 11.92
N ASN A 209 8.09 11.72 13.02
CA ASN A 209 8.19 10.82 14.14
C ASN A 209 8.19 11.64 15.47
N PRO A 210 7.15 11.55 16.28
CA PRO A 210 6.01 10.64 16.24
C PRO A 210 5.00 10.96 15.12
N GLN A 211 4.36 9.93 14.58
CA GLN A 211 3.38 10.02 13.51
C GLN A 211 1.96 9.78 14.03
N LEU A 212 1.02 10.65 13.66
CA LEU A 212 -0.40 10.39 13.86
C LEU A 212 -0.89 9.38 12.81
N VAL A 213 -1.55 8.31 13.25
CA VAL A 213 -2.15 7.34 12.33
C VAL A 213 -3.40 7.91 11.67
N GLU A 214 -3.63 7.54 10.42
CA GLU A 214 -4.83 7.90 9.67
C GLU A 214 -5.67 6.65 9.42
N GLY A 215 -6.91 6.64 9.93
CA GLY A 215 -7.75 5.45 9.86
C GLY A 215 -7.14 4.23 10.56
N GLY A 216 -6.35 4.44 11.60
CA GLY A 216 -5.63 3.39 12.33
C GLY A 216 -4.37 2.87 11.61
N VAL A 217 -3.96 3.49 10.50
CA VAL A 217 -2.77 3.08 9.72
C VAL A 217 -1.73 4.19 9.73
N GLY A 218 -0.48 3.83 9.96
CA GLY A 218 0.70 4.68 9.80
C GLY A 218 1.64 4.09 8.76
N TYR A 219 2.63 4.87 8.36
CA TYR A 219 3.56 4.51 7.29
C TYR A 219 4.97 5.01 7.58
N ALA A 220 5.97 4.23 7.20
CA ALA A 220 7.36 4.65 7.17
C ALA A 220 8.06 4.13 5.93
N LEU A 221 9.07 4.87 5.50
CA LEU A 221 9.98 4.47 4.45
C LEU A 221 11.37 4.33 5.05
N ILE A 222 11.98 3.17 4.87
CA ILE A 222 13.32 2.87 5.40
C ILE A 222 14.26 2.68 4.22
N ARG A 223 15.36 3.42 4.21
CA ARG A 223 16.42 3.27 3.21
C ARG A 223 17.52 2.37 3.76
N THR A 224 17.99 1.45 2.95
CA THR A 224 19.15 0.60 3.27
C THR A 224 20.45 1.40 3.29
N THR A 225 21.45 0.90 4.03
CA THR A 225 22.83 1.36 3.89
C THR A 225 23.57 0.60 2.79
N CYS A 226 24.81 0.99 2.51
CA CYS A 226 25.69 0.26 1.58
C CYS A 226 26.32 -1.00 2.22
N ARG A 227 26.01 -1.32 3.46
CA ARG A 227 26.52 -2.49 4.18
C ARG A 227 25.42 -3.53 4.35
N PRO A 228 25.63 -4.78 3.94
CA PRO A 228 24.68 -5.83 4.21
C PRO A 228 24.62 -6.13 5.70
N GLY A 229 23.42 -6.33 6.21
CA GLY A 229 23.22 -6.59 7.63
C GLY A 229 21.76 -6.61 8.03
N LYS A 230 21.52 -6.42 9.32
CA LYS A 230 20.19 -6.40 9.92
C LYS A 230 19.67 -4.99 10.09
N ILE A 231 18.41 -4.82 9.81
CA ILE A 231 17.64 -3.61 10.10
C ILE A 231 16.63 -4.00 11.18
N HIS A 232 16.68 -3.33 12.32
CA HIS A 232 15.73 -3.52 13.41
C HIS A 232 14.73 -2.37 13.40
N ILE A 233 13.45 -2.69 13.32
CA ILE A 233 12.34 -1.75 13.31
C ILE A 233 11.54 -1.99 14.57
N SER A 234 11.25 -0.92 15.31
CA SER A 234 10.38 -0.96 16.49
C SER A 234 9.32 0.12 16.36
N VAL A 235 8.09 -0.20 16.73
CA VAL A 235 6.99 0.76 16.83
C VAL A 235 6.36 0.69 18.19
N THR A 236 6.10 1.86 18.77
CA THR A 236 5.44 2.01 20.08
C THR A 236 4.36 3.08 20.01
N ALA A 237 3.38 2.99 20.90
CA ALA A 237 2.37 4.02 21.11
C ALA A 237 1.93 3.96 22.58
N ASP A 238 1.55 5.11 23.15
CA ASP A 238 1.15 5.20 24.54
C ASP A 238 -0.07 4.33 24.86
N GLY A 239 0.06 3.53 25.89
CA GLY A 239 -0.99 2.62 26.35
C GLY A 239 -1.24 1.39 25.45
N LEU A 240 -0.47 1.20 24.39
CA LEU A 240 -0.59 0.08 23.48
C LEU A 240 0.66 -0.81 23.52
N ARG A 241 0.46 -2.10 23.25
CA ARG A 241 1.57 -3.01 23.04
C ARG A 241 2.23 -2.70 21.69
N GLY A 242 3.54 -2.41 21.69
CA GLY A 242 4.34 -2.20 20.49
C GLY A 242 4.63 -3.50 19.73
N ASP A 243 5.32 -3.37 18.61
CA ASP A 243 5.80 -4.48 17.80
C ASP A 243 7.23 -4.22 17.31
N THR A 244 7.94 -5.28 16.94
CA THR A 244 9.29 -5.21 16.40
C THR A 244 9.43 -6.13 15.21
N ARG A 245 10.25 -5.71 14.23
CA ARG A 245 10.59 -6.53 13.06
C ARG A 245 12.08 -6.43 12.77
N GLU A 246 12.64 -7.52 12.29
CA GLU A 246 13.99 -7.60 11.77
C GLU A 246 13.91 -7.89 10.27
N ILE A 247 14.67 -7.15 9.46
CA ILE A 247 14.82 -7.36 8.03
C ILE A 247 16.32 -7.55 7.76
N VAL A 248 16.66 -8.53 6.94
CA VAL A 248 18.05 -8.80 6.55
C VAL A 248 18.26 -8.33 5.12
N THR A 249 19.23 -7.45 4.93
CA THR A 249 19.61 -7.00 3.59
C THR A 249 20.61 -7.93 2.96
N ARG A 250 20.48 -8.18 1.66
CA ARG A 250 21.47 -8.93 0.87
C ARG A 250 22.56 -7.98 0.36
N ARG A 251 23.74 -8.55 0.14
CA ARG A 251 24.85 -7.80 -0.45
C ARG A 251 24.50 -7.28 -1.85
N TYR A 252 24.92 -6.07 -2.11
CA TYR A 252 24.95 -5.50 -3.45
C TYR A 252 26.25 -5.89 -4.14
N ASP A 253 26.15 -6.53 -5.30
CA ASP A 253 27.31 -6.96 -6.08
C ASP A 253 27.66 -5.99 -7.24
N GLY A 254 26.97 -4.85 -7.28
CA GLY A 254 27.20 -3.79 -8.26
C GLY A 254 28.24 -2.78 -7.80
N VAL A 255 28.18 -1.63 -8.43
CA VAL A 255 29.11 -0.52 -8.20
C VAL A 255 28.47 0.54 -7.33
N PHE A 256 29.16 0.99 -6.31
CA PHE A 256 28.73 2.10 -5.47
C PHE A 256 29.20 3.43 -6.02
N VAL A 257 28.30 4.39 -6.09
CA VAL A 257 28.64 5.80 -6.18
C VAL A 257 28.94 6.29 -4.76
N PRO A 258 30.07 6.96 -4.50
CA PRO A 258 30.39 7.45 -3.17
C PRO A 258 29.29 8.36 -2.62
N GLU A 259 29.00 8.21 -1.34
CA GLU A 259 28.06 9.07 -0.63
C GLU A 259 28.51 10.54 -0.74
N GLY A 260 27.58 11.44 -1.05
CA GLY A 260 27.87 12.86 -1.22
C GLY A 260 28.37 13.25 -2.63
N TYR A 261 28.45 12.29 -3.55
CA TYR A 261 28.72 12.64 -4.93
C TYR A 261 27.50 13.34 -5.55
N HIS A 262 27.68 14.60 -5.88
CA HIS A 262 26.72 15.37 -6.66
C HIS A 262 27.24 15.47 -8.09
N VAL A 263 26.45 15.10 -9.06
CA VAL A 263 26.71 15.49 -10.44
C VAL A 263 26.70 17.03 -10.43
N PRO A 264 27.78 17.69 -10.80
CA PRO A 264 27.76 19.14 -10.87
C PRO A 264 26.68 19.58 -11.85
N TYR A 265 25.61 20.17 -11.31
CA TYR A 265 24.58 20.80 -12.13
C TYR A 265 24.89 22.29 -12.15
N SER A 266 25.43 22.75 -13.26
CA SER A 266 25.66 24.19 -13.51
C SER A 266 24.40 24.74 -14.20
N GLY A 267 23.31 24.85 -13.44
CA GLY A 267 22.02 25.34 -13.97
C GLY A 267 22.00 26.82 -14.34
N ASP A 268 23.06 27.57 -13.97
CA ASP A 268 23.19 29.01 -14.17
C ASP A 268 24.15 29.39 -15.29
N GLU A 269 24.77 28.41 -15.95
CA GLU A 269 25.63 28.70 -17.11
C GLU A 269 24.82 28.63 -18.39
N GLU A 270 24.84 29.70 -19.16
CA GLU A 270 24.19 29.83 -20.47
C GLU A 270 24.69 28.84 -21.53
N GLU A 271 25.76 28.11 -21.21
CA GLU A 271 26.34 27.07 -22.06
C GLU A 271 26.07 25.70 -21.46
N GLY A 272 25.40 24.85 -22.25
CA GLY A 272 24.86 23.58 -21.88
C GLY A 272 25.71 22.67 -21.00
N VAL A 273 25.07 21.88 -20.15
CA VAL A 273 25.72 20.94 -19.24
C VAL A 273 26.44 19.86 -20.03
N VAL A 274 27.75 19.85 -19.98
CA VAL A 274 28.59 18.80 -20.53
C VAL A 274 28.90 17.80 -19.41
N VAL A 275 28.19 16.69 -19.39
CA VAL A 275 28.54 15.54 -18.52
C VAL A 275 29.66 14.78 -19.22
N THR A 276 30.89 14.94 -18.76
CA THR A 276 32.02 14.22 -19.35
C THR A 276 32.15 12.81 -18.74
N ALA A 277 32.50 11.86 -19.58
CA ALA A 277 32.80 10.48 -19.17
C ALA A 277 33.89 10.43 -18.07
N THR A 278 34.83 11.37 -18.08
CA THR A 278 35.93 11.46 -17.13
C THR A 278 35.46 11.71 -15.69
N ALA A 279 34.34 12.39 -15.48
CA ALA A 279 33.76 12.58 -14.15
C ALA A 279 33.30 11.26 -13.53
N TRP A 280 32.76 10.39 -14.33
CA TRP A 280 32.28 9.05 -13.89
C TRP A 280 33.43 8.08 -13.64
N GLU A 281 34.46 8.09 -14.45
CA GLU A 281 35.64 7.23 -14.25
C GLU A 281 36.37 7.50 -12.92
N ASN A 282 36.31 8.72 -12.43
CA ASN A 282 36.92 9.10 -11.16
C ASN A 282 36.05 8.72 -9.95
N VAL A 283 34.75 8.56 -10.15
CA VAL A 283 33.77 8.32 -9.07
C VAL A 283 33.43 6.84 -8.96
N ILE A 284 33.30 6.17 -10.10
CA ILE A 284 32.88 4.78 -10.13
C ILE A 284 34.10 3.87 -10.16
N ARG A 285 34.51 3.36 -9.03
CA ARG A 285 35.55 2.31 -8.94
C ARG A 285 34.89 0.97 -9.27
N THR A 286 34.75 0.69 -10.55
CA THR A 286 34.17 -0.56 -10.99
C THR A 286 35.22 -1.50 -11.54
N LYS A 287 35.04 -2.79 -11.34
CA LYS A 287 35.76 -3.83 -12.07
C LYS A 287 35.16 -4.09 -13.45
N THR A 288 33.96 -3.57 -13.69
CA THR A 288 33.26 -3.69 -14.96
C THR A 288 33.26 -2.34 -15.64
N PRO A 289 33.82 -2.20 -16.84
CA PRO A 289 33.81 -0.94 -17.55
C PRO A 289 32.38 -0.56 -17.92
N LEU A 290 31.88 0.52 -17.32
CA LEU A 290 30.65 1.15 -17.78
C LEU A 290 30.95 1.88 -19.10
N LYS A 291 30.10 1.61 -20.09
CA LYS A 291 30.14 2.35 -21.34
C LYS A 291 29.55 3.74 -21.08
N VAL A 292 30.41 4.71 -20.80
CA VAL A 292 29.97 6.08 -20.58
C VAL A 292 29.69 6.73 -21.93
N VAL A 293 28.46 7.24 -22.09
CA VAL A 293 28.04 7.99 -23.26
C VAL A 293 28.17 9.47 -22.92
N ARG A 294 28.99 10.18 -23.67
CA ARG A 294 29.07 11.65 -23.59
C ARG A 294 27.78 12.24 -24.13
N VAL A 295 27.08 12.99 -23.32
CA VAL A 295 25.89 13.76 -23.75
C VAL A 295 26.32 15.21 -23.88
N GLU A 296 26.31 15.72 -25.07
CA GLU A 296 26.53 17.16 -25.35
C GLU A 296 25.14 17.76 -25.61
N ALA A 297 24.74 18.71 -24.76
CA ALA A 297 23.58 19.55 -25.04
C ALA A 297 24.09 20.76 -25.81
N THR A 298 23.70 20.87 -27.06
CA THR A 298 24.01 22.07 -27.85
C THR A 298 22.92 23.12 -27.63
N SER A 299 23.34 24.40 -27.60
CA SER A 299 22.47 25.56 -27.40
C SER A 299 21.46 25.83 -28.54
N GLU A 300 21.40 24.98 -29.54
CA GLU A 300 20.53 25.14 -30.72
C GLU A 300 19.10 24.60 -30.56
N GLN A 301 18.77 24.07 -29.39
CA GLN A 301 17.38 23.69 -29.12
C GLN A 301 16.71 24.79 -28.26
N LYS A 302 16.42 25.91 -28.90
CA LYS A 302 15.45 26.91 -28.45
C LYS A 302 14.11 26.66 -29.13
#